data_55a9ecb43c1b5282097a3673e90481c6
#
_entry.id   55a9ecb43c1b5282097a3673e90481c6
#
_cell.length_a   1.000
_cell.length_b   1.000
_cell.length_c   1.000
_cell.angle_alpha   90.00
_cell.angle_beta   90.00
_cell.angle_gamma   90.00
#
_symmetry.space_group_name_H-M   'P 1'
#
loop_
_entity.id
_entity.type
_entity.pdbx_description
1 polymer ?
#
loop_
_entity_poly.entity_id
_entity_poly.type
_entity_poly.pdbx_seq_one_letter_code
_entity_poly.pdbx_strand_id
1 'polypeptide(L)'
;MATIHLPGYIPQAIGIKIAELLNLNVAWLIWLGRICNLLFYTSVVSFAIKKTPRFKVPLALVAMLPMSVYMASSLSIDSSINALGLLAIAMFFKMYDSADNSITIKEILFFDMIVFLCAICKIPYIFLIFLLFLIPISKFINKKQYALITSANVAGLLAIFYLYTAYISHTIKLPRIENILGLENSNNTNISMNNENTISLNNSNTSDNPLNATKKKPFLSFETMKIILKSAFLQLYDQYERLFTFGWLTYQSKLLTNISLVYYSIIGLIYPENINRSKKTRLFCLLIFSIIYLSIYAALYVGFTIYLDPNATVVSGVQGRYFIPLLALIPFMISLNKDKSFKDMDLWIFTFSLIFLAVPIMLTIFNYY
;
A
#
# COMPACT_ATOMS: atom_id res chain seq x y z
N MET A 1 14.95 0.47 -8.47
CA MET A 1 13.93 0.28 -7.42
C MET A 1 13.16 -1.06 -7.51
N ALA A 2 13.28 -1.82 -8.58
CA ALA A 2 12.49 -3.04 -8.82
C ALA A 2 12.80 -4.23 -7.88
N THR A 3 13.97 -4.30 -7.29
CA THR A 3 14.47 -5.47 -6.55
C THR A 3 14.09 -5.51 -5.07
N ILE A 4 13.65 -4.40 -4.49
CA ILE A 4 13.29 -4.32 -3.06
C ILE A 4 11.92 -4.99 -2.79
N HIS A 5 11.08 -5.11 -3.82
CA HIS A 5 9.69 -5.58 -3.68
C HIS A 5 9.52 -7.10 -3.88
N LEU A 6 10.61 -7.85 -3.99
CA LEU A 6 10.60 -9.30 -4.28
C LEU A 6 9.63 -10.13 -3.41
N PRO A 7 9.56 -9.97 -2.07
CA PRO A 7 8.68 -10.79 -1.26
C PRO A 7 7.20 -10.71 -1.62
N GLY A 8 6.73 -9.55 -2.10
CA GLY A 8 5.34 -9.38 -2.49
C GLY A 8 4.95 -10.11 -3.78
N TYR A 9 5.92 -10.54 -4.59
CA TYR A 9 5.69 -11.32 -5.81
C TYR A 9 5.83 -12.82 -5.62
N ILE A 10 6.14 -13.31 -4.41
CA ILE A 10 6.33 -14.74 -4.15
C ILE A 10 5.11 -15.58 -4.57
N PRO A 11 3.85 -15.20 -4.24
CA PRO A 11 2.70 -16.02 -4.64
C PRO A 11 2.58 -16.18 -6.15
N GLN A 12 2.77 -15.09 -6.91
CA GLN A 12 2.71 -15.11 -8.37
C GLN A 12 3.86 -15.92 -8.96
N ALA A 13 5.07 -15.76 -8.41
CA ALA A 13 6.27 -16.48 -8.84
C ALA A 13 6.12 -18.01 -8.65
N ILE A 14 5.47 -18.44 -7.57
CA ILE A 14 5.17 -19.86 -7.34
C ILE A 14 4.27 -20.40 -8.46
N GLY A 15 3.19 -19.69 -8.82
CA GLY A 15 2.29 -20.10 -9.89
C GLY A 15 2.98 -20.17 -11.24
N ILE A 16 3.79 -19.17 -11.57
CA ILE A 16 4.59 -19.13 -12.81
C ILE A 16 5.57 -20.32 -12.83
N LYS A 17 6.25 -20.59 -11.69
CA LYS A 17 7.20 -21.69 -11.61
C LYS A 17 6.54 -23.06 -11.77
N ILE A 18 5.34 -23.24 -11.25
CA ILE A 18 4.55 -24.46 -11.47
C ILE A 18 4.24 -24.63 -12.96
N ALA A 19 3.83 -23.57 -13.65
CA ALA A 19 3.54 -23.63 -15.09
C ALA A 19 4.81 -23.97 -15.91
N GLU A 20 5.96 -23.41 -15.55
CA GLU A 20 7.25 -23.75 -16.17
C GLU A 20 7.63 -25.22 -15.97
N LEU A 21 7.50 -25.73 -14.74
CA LEU A 21 7.83 -27.14 -14.43
C LEU A 21 6.94 -28.13 -15.19
N LEU A 22 5.70 -27.74 -15.47
CA LEU A 22 4.73 -28.54 -16.25
C LEU A 22 4.84 -28.30 -17.75
N ASN A 23 5.81 -27.50 -18.22
CA ASN A 23 6.00 -27.12 -19.62
C ASN A 23 4.74 -26.58 -20.30
N LEU A 24 3.95 -25.79 -19.55
CA LEU A 24 2.72 -25.19 -20.05
C LEU A 24 3.01 -23.95 -20.91
N ASN A 25 2.04 -23.57 -21.76
CA ASN A 25 2.18 -22.39 -22.60
C ASN A 25 2.10 -21.07 -21.81
N VAL A 26 2.43 -19.95 -22.44
CA VAL A 26 2.50 -18.61 -21.83
C VAL A 26 1.17 -18.19 -21.17
N ALA A 27 0.02 -18.61 -21.74
CA ALA A 27 -1.28 -18.31 -21.15
C ALA A 27 -1.43 -18.93 -19.76
N TRP A 28 -0.98 -20.17 -19.56
CA TRP A 28 -1.00 -20.86 -18.26
C TRP A 28 -0.03 -20.25 -17.26
N LEU A 29 1.12 -19.70 -17.69
CA LEU A 29 2.03 -18.95 -16.80
C LEU A 29 1.28 -17.77 -16.14
N ILE A 30 0.54 -17.01 -16.95
CA ILE A 30 -0.25 -15.88 -16.45
C ILE A 30 -1.40 -16.35 -15.55
N TRP A 31 -2.14 -17.39 -15.96
CA TRP A 31 -3.29 -17.89 -15.21
C TRP A 31 -2.89 -18.49 -13.87
N LEU A 32 -1.87 -19.34 -13.83
CA LEU A 32 -1.42 -19.95 -12.57
C LEU A 32 -0.81 -18.90 -11.61
N GLY A 33 -0.09 -17.91 -12.15
CA GLY A 33 0.38 -16.79 -11.35
C GLY A 33 -0.77 -16.00 -10.69
N ARG A 34 -1.85 -15.74 -11.42
CA ARG A 34 -3.06 -15.08 -10.90
C ARG A 34 -3.80 -15.94 -9.89
N ILE A 35 -3.96 -17.23 -10.16
CA ILE A 35 -4.62 -18.18 -9.24
C ILE A 35 -3.85 -18.26 -7.93
N CYS A 36 -2.54 -18.43 -7.95
CA CYS A 36 -1.72 -18.46 -6.74
C CYS A 36 -1.79 -17.15 -5.95
N ASN A 37 -1.83 -16.00 -6.63
CA ASN A 37 -2.00 -14.71 -5.97
C ASN A 37 -3.37 -14.60 -5.29
N LEU A 38 -4.44 -15.02 -5.98
CA LEU A 38 -5.79 -15.03 -5.43
C LEU A 38 -5.92 -15.97 -4.22
N LEU A 39 -5.33 -17.16 -4.31
CA LEU A 39 -5.31 -18.14 -3.20
C LEU A 39 -4.55 -17.60 -1.99
N PHE A 40 -3.41 -16.96 -2.21
CA PHE A 40 -2.66 -16.30 -1.15
C PHE A 40 -3.49 -15.20 -0.47
N TYR A 41 -4.06 -14.30 -1.27
CA TYR A 41 -4.90 -13.21 -0.76
C TYR A 41 -6.06 -13.74 0.08
N THR A 42 -6.86 -14.66 -0.47
CA THR A 42 -8.03 -15.20 0.21
C THR A 42 -7.66 -15.96 1.48
N SER A 43 -6.56 -16.72 1.48
CA SER A 43 -6.07 -17.45 2.65
C SER A 43 -5.65 -16.52 3.77
N VAL A 44 -4.83 -15.49 3.45
CA VAL A 44 -4.33 -14.52 4.44
C VAL A 44 -5.47 -13.68 5.00
N VAL A 45 -6.38 -13.19 4.15
CA VAL A 45 -7.53 -12.39 4.57
C VAL A 45 -8.51 -13.21 5.41
N SER A 46 -8.81 -14.45 5.02
CA SER A 46 -9.66 -15.36 5.81
C SER A 46 -9.04 -15.61 7.20
N PHE A 47 -7.73 -15.78 7.25
CA PHE A 47 -7.01 -15.92 8.52
C PHE A 47 -7.10 -14.62 9.35
N ALA A 48 -6.97 -13.45 8.74
CA ALA A 48 -7.12 -12.16 9.38
C ALA A 48 -8.52 -11.98 10.00
N ILE A 49 -9.59 -12.27 9.23
CA ILE A 49 -10.98 -12.21 9.69
C ILE A 49 -11.23 -13.22 10.84
N LYS A 50 -10.64 -14.41 10.77
CA LYS A 50 -10.75 -15.42 11.83
C LYS A 50 -10.04 -14.96 13.11
N LYS A 51 -8.91 -14.28 12.99
CA LYS A 51 -8.09 -13.84 14.13
C LYS A 51 -8.60 -12.58 14.82
N THR A 52 -9.25 -11.67 14.09
CA THR A 52 -9.79 -10.46 14.71
C THR A 52 -11.03 -10.77 15.55
N PRO A 53 -11.07 -10.37 16.83
CA PRO A 53 -12.28 -10.53 17.67
C PRO A 53 -13.35 -9.50 17.33
N ARG A 54 -12.94 -8.31 16.92
CA ARG A 54 -13.78 -7.14 16.63
C ARG A 54 -13.59 -6.65 15.21
N PHE A 55 -14.56 -5.88 14.72
CA PHE A 55 -14.53 -5.30 13.36
C PHE A 55 -14.40 -6.35 12.25
N LYS A 56 -14.91 -7.58 12.45
CA LYS A 56 -14.87 -8.65 11.44
C LYS A 56 -15.55 -8.23 10.14
N VAL A 57 -16.75 -7.67 10.25
CA VAL A 57 -17.55 -7.25 9.09
C VAL A 57 -16.87 -6.09 8.37
N PRO A 58 -16.50 -4.98 9.01
CA PRO A 58 -15.75 -3.92 8.36
C PRO A 58 -14.44 -4.39 7.69
N LEU A 59 -13.69 -5.28 8.33
CA LEU A 59 -12.47 -5.86 7.75
C LEU A 59 -12.77 -6.68 6.49
N ALA A 60 -13.83 -7.51 6.54
CA ALA A 60 -14.26 -8.30 5.40
C ALA A 60 -14.75 -7.41 4.25
N LEU A 61 -15.47 -6.33 4.55
CA LEU A 61 -15.92 -5.36 3.54
C LEU A 61 -14.75 -4.71 2.81
N VAL A 62 -13.73 -4.27 3.55
CA VAL A 62 -12.52 -3.69 2.95
C VAL A 62 -11.80 -4.71 2.07
N ALA A 63 -11.74 -5.98 2.50
CA ALA A 63 -11.15 -7.05 1.70
C ALA A 63 -11.96 -7.37 0.43
N MET A 64 -13.26 -7.15 0.44
CA MET A 64 -14.19 -7.39 -0.68
C MET A 64 -14.43 -6.17 -1.57
N LEU A 65 -13.74 -5.05 -1.35
CA LEU A 65 -13.83 -3.91 -2.26
C LEU A 65 -13.51 -4.35 -3.70
N PRO A 66 -14.21 -3.84 -4.72
CA PRO A 66 -13.96 -4.21 -6.12
C PRO A 66 -12.48 -4.11 -6.51
N MET A 67 -11.80 -3.04 -6.09
CA MET A 67 -10.36 -2.87 -6.31
C MET A 67 -9.51 -3.92 -5.58
N SER A 68 -9.90 -4.33 -4.37
CA SER A 68 -9.19 -5.38 -3.62
C SER A 68 -9.23 -6.72 -4.35
N VAL A 69 -10.42 -7.11 -4.83
CA VAL A 69 -10.63 -8.35 -5.58
C VAL A 69 -9.93 -8.31 -6.94
N TYR A 70 -9.97 -7.17 -7.63
CA TYR A 70 -9.23 -6.97 -8.87
C TYR A 70 -7.71 -7.16 -8.67
N MET A 71 -7.13 -6.58 -7.62
CA MET A 71 -5.70 -6.76 -7.30
C MET A 71 -5.39 -8.22 -6.97
N ALA A 72 -6.25 -8.89 -6.20
CA ALA A 72 -6.08 -10.29 -5.84
C ALA A 72 -6.09 -11.22 -7.06
N SER A 73 -6.90 -10.93 -8.06
CA SER A 73 -7.01 -11.70 -9.31
C SER A 73 -6.01 -11.28 -10.39
N SER A 74 -5.09 -10.37 -10.10
CA SER A 74 -4.05 -9.88 -11.02
C SER A 74 -2.65 -10.37 -10.59
N LEU A 75 -1.61 -10.03 -11.34
CA LEU A 75 -0.21 -10.26 -10.97
C LEU A 75 0.37 -9.09 -10.16
N SER A 76 -0.48 -8.31 -9.48
CA SER A 76 -0.06 -7.13 -8.75
C SER A 76 0.52 -7.47 -7.37
N ILE A 77 1.63 -6.84 -7.01
CA ILE A 77 2.21 -6.88 -5.67
C ILE A 77 1.27 -6.28 -4.61
N ASP A 78 0.40 -5.33 -5.01
CA ASP A 78 -0.53 -4.67 -4.07
C ASP A 78 -1.51 -5.65 -3.43
N SER A 79 -1.77 -6.80 -4.07
CA SER A 79 -2.53 -7.91 -3.47
C SER A 79 -1.88 -8.41 -2.17
N SER A 80 -0.60 -8.73 -2.22
CA SER A 80 0.15 -9.20 -1.05
C SER A 80 0.23 -8.14 0.05
N ILE A 81 0.45 -6.88 -0.33
CA ILE A 81 0.49 -5.75 0.61
C ILE A 81 -0.85 -5.57 1.30
N ASN A 82 -1.95 -5.62 0.54
CA ASN A 82 -3.30 -5.47 1.09
C ASN A 82 -3.64 -6.63 2.04
N ALA A 83 -3.36 -7.88 1.65
CA ALA A 83 -3.60 -9.05 2.49
C ALA A 83 -2.81 -8.99 3.82
N LEU A 84 -1.50 -8.72 3.74
CA LEU A 84 -0.63 -8.61 4.92
C LEU A 84 -0.99 -7.39 5.78
N GLY A 85 -1.32 -6.25 5.16
CA GLY A 85 -1.74 -5.05 5.88
C GLY A 85 -3.05 -5.26 6.65
N LEU A 86 -4.04 -5.92 6.04
CA LEU A 86 -5.27 -6.31 6.72
C LEU A 86 -4.99 -7.29 7.87
N LEU A 87 -4.06 -8.24 7.68
CA LEU A 87 -3.65 -9.17 8.74
C LEU A 87 -2.95 -8.43 9.89
N ALA A 88 -2.07 -7.47 9.61
CA ALA A 88 -1.43 -6.65 10.65
C ALA A 88 -2.48 -5.92 11.50
N ILE A 89 -3.46 -5.30 10.85
CA ILE A 89 -4.55 -4.59 11.56
C ILE A 89 -5.43 -5.56 12.35
N ALA A 90 -5.74 -6.75 11.80
CA ALA A 90 -6.47 -7.78 12.52
C ALA A 90 -5.72 -8.26 13.78
N MET A 91 -4.40 -8.42 13.69
CA MET A 91 -3.55 -8.77 14.83
C MET A 91 -3.50 -7.65 15.86
N PHE A 92 -3.43 -6.39 15.44
CA PHE A 92 -3.58 -5.25 16.34
C PHE A 92 -4.93 -5.28 17.08
N PHE A 93 -6.06 -5.50 16.39
CA PHE A 93 -7.36 -5.60 17.03
C PHE A 93 -7.43 -6.76 18.02
N LYS A 94 -6.82 -7.90 17.67
CA LYS A 94 -6.74 -9.06 18.57
C LYS A 94 -5.97 -8.70 19.85
N MET A 95 -4.81 -8.09 19.74
CA MET A 95 -4.00 -7.69 20.90
C MET A 95 -4.70 -6.60 21.72
N TYR A 96 -5.36 -5.65 21.07
CA TYR A 96 -6.07 -4.57 21.75
C TYR A 96 -7.28 -5.07 22.57
N ASP A 97 -8.03 -6.06 22.07
CA ASP A 97 -9.23 -6.63 22.75
C ASP A 97 -8.91 -7.89 23.59
N SER A 98 -7.63 -8.27 23.71
CA SER A 98 -7.22 -9.42 24.49
C SER A 98 -7.54 -9.26 25.99
N ALA A 99 -7.57 -10.36 26.75
CA ALA A 99 -7.70 -10.31 28.20
C ALA A 99 -6.46 -9.65 28.84
N ASP A 100 -6.60 -9.17 30.08
CA ASP A 100 -5.47 -8.60 30.80
C ASP A 100 -4.40 -9.69 31.05
N ASN A 101 -3.12 -9.32 30.97
CA ASN A 101 -1.96 -10.19 31.10
C ASN A 101 -1.92 -11.39 30.13
N SER A 102 -2.47 -11.26 28.92
CA SER A 102 -2.56 -12.37 27.97
C SER A 102 -1.63 -12.24 26.75
N ILE A 103 -1.12 -11.03 26.47
CA ILE A 103 -0.26 -10.81 25.30
C ILE A 103 1.11 -11.44 25.52
N THR A 104 1.48 -12.32 24.61
CA THR A 104 2.78 -13.00 24.62
C THR A 104 3.76 -12.32 23.65
N ILE A 105 5.05 -12.50 23.89
CA ILE A 105 6.10 -12.00 23.01
C ILE A 105 5.99 -12.61 21.59
N LYS A 106 5.47 -13.85 21.47
CA LYS A 106 5.26 -14.50 20.17
C LYS A 106 4.24 -13.76 19.31
N GLU A 107 3.19 -13.20 19.91
CA GLU A 107 2.18 -12.42 19.20
C GLU A 107 2.74 -11.09 18.71
N ILE A 108 3.59 -10.45 19.51
CA ILE A 108 4.29 -9.23 19.12
C ILE A 108 5.24 -9.51 17.96
N LEU A 109 6.10 -10.52 18.07
CA LEU A 109 7.04 -10.90 17.01
C LEU A 109 6.32 -11.32 15.71
N PHE A 110 5.17 -11.98 15.81
CA PHE A 110 4.36 -12.30 14.63
C PHE A 110 3.78 -11.05 13.97
N PHE A 111 3.30 -10.09 14.76
CA PHE A 111 2.86 -8.78 14.25
C PHE A 111 4.01 -8.04 13.56
N ASP A 112 5.20 -8.02 14.19
CA ASP A 112 6.39 -7.36 13.64
C ASP A 112 6.82 -7.98 12.31
N MET A 113 6.81 -9.31 12.22
CA MET A 113 7.12 -10.01 10.98
C MET A 113 6.17 -9.59 9.85
N ILE A 114 4.87 -9.47 10.14
CA ILE A 114 3.89 -9.04 9.13
C ILE A 114 4.14 -7.59 8.72
N VAL A 115 4.37 -6.69 9.69
CA VAL A 115 4.67 -5.28 9.41
C VAL A 115 5.97 -5.15 8.61
N PHE A 116 6.99 -5.93 8.95
CA PHE A 116 8.26 -5.96 8.20
C PHE A 116 8.05 -6.41 6.75
N LEU A 117 7.28 -7.47 6.51
CA LEU A 117 6.95 -7.94 5.16
C LEU A 117 6.17 -6.87 4.37
N CYS A 118 5.22 -6.19 5.01
CA CYS A 118 4.53 -5.05 4.38
C CYS A 118 5.50 -3.92 4.03
N ALA A 119 6.43 -3.59 4.94
CA ALA A 119 7.39 -2.50 4.79
C ALA A 119 8.41 -2.77 3.68
N ILE A 120 8.87 -4.02 3.52
CA ILE A 120 9.73 -4.42 2.40
C ILE A 120 9.00 -4.18 1.06
N CYS A 121 7.72 -4.52 0.99
CA CYS A 121 6.93 -4.32 -0.20
C CYS A 121 6.59 -2.84 -0.44
N LYS A 122 6.32 -2.09 0.64
CA LYS A 122 5.97 -0.66 0.57
C LYS A 122 6.38 0.05 1.86
N ILE A 123 7.49 0.79 1.78
CA ILE A 123 8.16 1.46 2.91
C ILE A 123 7.20 2.16 3.90
N PRO A 124 6.20 2.95 3.47
CA PRO A 124 5.30 3.65 4.39
C PRO A 124 4.58 2.75 5.40
N TYR A 125 4.40 1.47 5.11
CA TYR A 125 3.72 0.56 6.03
C TYR A 125 4.53 0.19 7.27
N ILE A 126 5.84 0.54 7.34
CA ILE A 126 6.64 0.38 8.55
C ILE A 126 6.01 1.10 9.76
N PHE A 127 5.33 2.21 9.51
CA PHE A 127 4.69 2.98 10.57
C PHE A 127 3.49 2.28 11.24
N LEU A 128 3.00 1.14 10.70
CA LEU A 128 2.04 0.29 11.40
C LEU A 128 2.59 -0.23 12.73
N ILE A 129 3.91 -0.31 12.90
CA ILE A 129 4.55 -0.72 14.16
C ILE A 129 4.10 0.16 15.35
N PHE A 130 3.80 1.43 15.09
CA PHE A 130 3.35 2.36 16.15
C PHE A 130 1.98 2.01 16.72
N LEU A 131 1.19 1.13 16.09
CA LEU A 131 -0.05 0.60 16.66
C LEU A 131 0.19 -0.14 17.99
N LEU A 132 1.40 -0.68 18.22
CA LEU A 132 1.76 -1.33 19.48
C LEU A 132 1.65 -0.36 20.67
N PHE A 133 1.92 0.93 20.49
CA PHE A 133 1.78 1.94 21.55
C PHE A 133 0.34 2.24 21.94
N LEU A 134 -0.64 1.83 21.12
CA LEU A 134 -2.06 1.98 21.43
C LEU A 134 -2.59 0.88 22.36
N ILE A 135 -1.88 -0.24 22.46
CA ILE A 135 -2.31 -1.39 23.27
C ILE A 135 -2.23 -1.03 24.76
N PRO A 136 -3.30 -1.20 25.54
CA PRO A 136 -3.27 -0.89 26.95
C PRO A 136 -2.22 -1.70 27.72
N ILE A 137 -1.54 -1.06 28.66
CA ILE A 137 -0.48 -1.69 29.48
C ILE A 137 -0.99 -2.93 30.23
N SER A 138 -2.28 -2.91 30.65
CA SER A 138 -2.90 -4.01 31.36
C SER A 138 -2.90 -5.33 30.58
N LYS A 139 -2.81 -5.29 29.27
CA LYS A 139 -2.87 -6.47 28.39
C LYS A 139 -1.56 -7.28 28.40
N PHE A 140 -0.45 -6.66 28.79
CA PHE A 140 0.85 -7.30 28.81
C PHE A 140 1.09 -8.07 30.12
N ILE A 141 1.73 -9.24 30.01
CA ILE A 141 2.06 -10.10 31.14
C ILE A 141 2.99 -9.37 32.11
N ASN A 142 3.97 -8.64 31.60
CA ASN A 142 4.92 -7.88 32.40
C ASN A 142 4.69 -6.35 32.25
N LYS A 143 3.83 -5.83 33.12
CA LYS A 143 3.45 -4.40 33.13
C LYS A 143 4.62 -3.45 33.38
N LYS A 144 5.57 -3.85 34.24
CA LYS A 144 6.73 -3.00 34.60
C LYS A 144 7.68 -2.81 33.44
N GLN A 145 7.73 -3.77 32.52
CA GLN A 145 8.64 -3.73 31.36
C GLN A 145 7.92 -3.34 30.06
N TYR A 146 6.61 -3.07 30.11
CA TYR A 146 5.83 -2.76 28.92
C TYR A 146 6.46 -1.69 28.03
N ALA A 147 6.73 -0.52 28.61
CA ALA A 147 7.28 0.61 27.85
C ALA A 147 8.66 0.27 27.26
N LEU A 148 9.50 -0.40 28.05
CA LEU A 148 10.84 -0.81 27.61
C LEU A 148 10.76 -1.85 26.50
N ILE A 149 9.94 -2.90 26.68
CA ILE A 149 9.76 -3.97 25.68
C ILE A 149 9.20 -3.39 24.39
N THR A 150 8.13 -2.57 24.47
CA THR A 150 7.49 -2.00 23.28
C THR A 150 8.44 -1.03 22.56
N SER A 151 9.13 -0.16 23.31
CA SER A 151 10.08 0.79 22.69
C SER A 151 11.27 0.08 22.08
N ALA A 152 11.84 -0.92 22.77
CA ALA A 152 12.97 -1.71 22.25
C ALA A 152 12.55 -2.50 21.00
N ASN A 153 11.33 -3.05 21.00
CA ASN A 153 10.80 -3.79 19.86
C ASN A 153 10.60 -2.88 18.63
N VAL A 154 9.99 -1.71 18.82
CA VAL A 154 9.81 -0.73 17.74
C VAL A 154 11.17 -0.24 17.22
N ALA A 155 12.11 0.11 18.12
CA ALA A 155 13.45 0.52 17.72
C ALA A 155 14.21 -0.60 16.99
N GLY A 156 14.09 -1.84 17.48
CA GLY A 156 14.70 -3.02 16.86
C GLY A 156 14.18 -3.28 15.45
N LEU A 157 12.85 -3.22 15.25
CA LEU A 157 12.27 -3.40 13.93
C LEU A 157 12.67 -2.28 12.95
N LEU A 158 12.66 -1.03 13.39
CA LEU A 158 13.10 0.09 12.59
C LEU A 158 14.59 -0.01 12.22
N ALA A 159 15.45 -0.45 13.16
CA ALA A 159 16.86 -0.70 12.90
C ALA A 159 17.08 -1.83 11.90
N ILE A 160 16.39 -2.97 12.06
CA ILE A 160 16.46 -4.11 11.13
C ILE A 160 15.99 -3.66 9.73
N PHE A 161 14.91 -2.90 9.66
CA PHE A 161 14.40 -2.38 8.40
C PHE A 161 15.37 -1.40 7.73
N TYR A 162 16.01 -0.52 8.51
CA TYR A 162 17.06 0.38 8.02
C TYR A 162 18.26 -0.40 7.48
N LEU A 163 18.76 -1.38 8.24
CA LEU A 163 19.88 -2.23 7.81
C LEU A 163 19.51 -3.02 6.53
N TYR A 164 18.31 -3.54 6.46
CA TYR A 164 17.83 -4.23 5.26
C TYR A 164 17.83 -3.31 4.04
N THR A 165 17.27 -2.11 4.15
CA THR A 165 17.23 -1.14 3.04
C THR A 165 18.62 -0.66 2.65
N ALA A 166 19.52 -0.44 3.62
CA ALA A 166 20.92 -0.07 3.38
C ALA A 166 21.67 -1.21 2.67
N TYR A 167 21.52 -2.45 3.13
CA TYR A 167 22.13 -3.63 2.50
C TYR A 167 21.67 -3.78 1.04
N ILE A 168 20.38 -3.71 0.78
CA ILE A 168 19.82 -3.81 -0.56
C ILE A 168 20.33 -2.69 -1.46
N SER A 169 20.35 -1.45 -0.99
CA SER A 169 20.82 -0.31 -1.77
C SER A 169 22.31 -0.40 -2.11
N HIS A 170 23.10 -1.04 -1.25
CA HIS A 170 24.54 -1.23 -1.47
C HIS A 170 24.84 -2.43 -2.38
N THR A 171 24.09 -3.53 -2.22
CA THR A 171 24.36 -4.80 -2.94
C THR A 171 23.83 -4.79 -4.36
N ILE A 172 22.70 -4.11 -4.58
CA ILE A 172 22.07 -4.02 -5.90
C ILE A 172 22.47 -2.70 -6.53
N LYS A 173 23.61 -2.70 -7.22
CA LYS A 173 23.94 -1.67 -8.21
C LYS A 173 22.94 -1.86 -9.37
N LEU A 174 21.83 -1.13 -9.35
CA LEU A 174 20.94 -1.05 -10.51
C LEU A 174 21.77 -0.56 -11.72
N PRO A 175 21.73 -1.26 -12.86
CA PRO A 175 22.30 -0.70 -14.06
C PRO A 175 21.65 0.66 -14.29
N ARG A 176 22.46 1.70 -14.49
CA ARG A 176 21.94 3.03 -14.81
C ARG A 176 21.05 2.88 -16.05
N ILE A 177 19.94 3.60 -16.07
CA ILE A 177 19.00 3.62 -17.20
C ILE A 177 19.74 3.95 -18.51
N GLU A 178 20.82 4.72 -18.43
CA GLU A 178 21.75 5.02 -19.53
C GLU A 178 22.31 3.77 -20.22
N ASN A 179 22.63 2.70 -19.45
CA ASN A 179 23.11 1.43 -20.01
C ASN A 179 21.99 0.57 -20.61
N ILE A 180 20.76 0.76 -20.18
CA ILE A 180 19.60 0.03 -20.71
C ILE A 180 19.12 0.64 -22.04
N LEU A 181 19.26 1.97 -22.19
CA LEU A 181 18.87 2.70 -23.38
C LEU A 181 19.94 2.75 -24.47
N GLY A 182 21.11 2.13 -24.24
CA GLY A 182 22.20 2.15 -25.21
C GLY A 182 22.78 3.54 -25.45
N LEU A 183 22.54 4.49 -24.56
CA LEU A 183 23.12 5.83 -24.57
C LEU A 183 24.52 5.75 -23.95
N GLU A 184 25.41 4.97 -24.60
CA GLU A 184 26.83 5.07 -24.29
C GLU A 184 27.32 6.48 -24.64
N ASN A 185 27.98 7.09 -23.66
CA ASN A 185 28.66 8.36 -23.82
C ASN A 185 29.58 8.33 -25.06
N SER A 186 29.15 8.94 -26.15
CA SER A 186 29.99 9.25 -27.30
C SER A 186 31.02 10.36 -27.02
N ASN A 187 31.44 10.51 -25.77
CA ASN A 187 32.36 11.56 -25.33
C ASN A 187 33.82 11.09 -25.15
N ASN A 188 34.26 10.01 -25.79
CA ASN A 188 35.68 9.66 -25.84
C ASN A 188 36.06 9.08 -27.19
N THR A 189 35.91 9.87 -28.26
CA THR A 189 36.70 9.71 -29.47
C THR A 189 37.40 11.04 -29.75
N ASN A 190 38.60 11.17 -29.18
CA ASN A 190 39.59 12.08 -29.73
C ASN A 190 39.99 11.54 -31.12
N ILE A 191 39.28 11.98 -32.14
CA ILE A 191 39.75 11.85 -33.52
C ILE A 191 40.38 13.18 -33.86
N SER A 192 41.71 13.22 -33.76
CA SER A 192 42.54 14.19 -34.47
C SER A 192 42.45 13.90 -35.96
N MET A 193 41.72 14.69 -36.71
CA MET A 193 41.92 14.82 -38.15
C MET A 193 42.08 16.29 -38.49
N ASN A 194 43.27 16.60 -38.90
CA ASN A 194 43.62 17.79 -39.65
C ASN A 194 42.90 17.79 -40.99
N ASN A 195 42.62 19.00 -41.44
CA ASN A 195 42.47 19.52 -42.82
C ASN A 195 41.05 19.98 -43.20
N GLU A 196 41.01 21.32 -43.23
CA GLU A 196 40.47 22.19 -44.27
C GLU A 196 39.18 21.77 -44.98
N ASN A 197 38.08 22.45 -44.60
CA ASN A 197 37.35 23.28 -45.56
C ASN A 197 36.24 24.10 -44.87
N THR A 198 36.37 25.39 -44.99
CA THR A 198 35.46 26.45 -44.57
C THR A 198 34.07 26.27 -45.14
N ILE A 199 33.07 26.18 -44.26
CA ILE A 199 31.71 26.70 -44.51
C ILE A 199 31.24 27.42 -43.26
N SER A 200 31.16 28.74 -43.40
CA SER A 200 30.61 29.67 -42.42
C SER A 200 29.10 29.43 -42.29
N LEU A 201 28.64 29.06 -41.12
CA LEU A 201 27.24 29.20 -40.71
C LEU A 201 27.19 29.92 -39.38
N ASN A 202 26.43 31.01 -39.37
CA ASN A 202 26.32 31.99 -38.35
C ASN A 202 25.92 31.42 -37.00
N ASN A 203 26.66 31.82 -36.00
CA ASN A 203 26.33 31.70 -34.58
C ASN A 203 25.07 32.48 -34.27
N SER A 204 24.00 31.82 -33.91
CA SER A 204 23.03 32.35 -32.96
C SER A 204 23.27 31.61 -31.65
N ASN A 205 23.93 32.33 -30.73
CA ASN A 205 24.10 31.93 -29.35
C ASN A 205 22.73 31.82 -28.67
N THR A 206 22.25 30.61 -28.46
CA THR A 206 21.36 30.27 -27.37
C THR A 206 21.94 29.04 -26.69
N SER A 207 22.86 29.32 -25.76
CA SER A 207 23.39 28.33 -24.82
C SER A 207 22.34 28.07 -23.75
N ASP A 208 21.31 27.32 -24.08
CA ASP A 208 20.48 26.67 -23.11
C ASP A 208 20.78 25.19 -23.14
N ASN A 209 21.82 24.83 -22.40
CA ASN A 209 22.13 23.46 -22.06
C ASN A 209 21.07 22.93 -21.08
N PRO A 210 20.11 22.08 -21.47
CA PRO A 210 19.07 21.58 -20.55
C PRO A 210 19.62 20.59 -19.51
N LEU A 211 20.94 20.37 -19.48
CA LEU A 211 21.62 19.45 -18.55
C LEU A 211 22.17 20.13 -17.29
N ASN A 212 22.11 21.47 -17.20
CA ASN A 212 22.58 22.18 -16.03
C ASN A 212 21.43 22.64 -15.17
N ALA A 213 21.36 22.04 -13.98
CA ALA A 213 20.64 22.51 -12.81
C ALA A 213 19.17 22.17 -12.69
N THR A 214 18.78 20.91 -12.73
CA THR A 214 17.74 20.47 -11.81
C THR A 214 18.34 20.46 -10.40
N LYS A 215 18.36 21.62 -9.73
CA LYS A 215 18.52 21.68 -8.28
C LYS A 215 17.39 20.84 -7.70
N LYS A 216 17.68 19.56 -7.33
CA LYS A 216 16.72 18.71 -6.62
C LYS A 216 16.24 19.53 -5.43
N LYS A 217 14.95 19.92 -5.44
CA LYS A 217 14.35 20.58 -4.29
C LYS A 217 14.59 19.65 -3.09
N PRO A 218 15.18 20.12 -1.98
CA PRO A 218 15.44 19.26 -0.83
C PRO A 218 14.10 18.66 -0.38
N PHE A 219 14.08 17.37 -0.10
CA PHE A 219 12.86 16.62 0.31
C PHE A 219 12.13 17.27 1.49
N LEU A 220 12.86 17.92 2.40
CA LEU A 220 12.35 18.62 3.58
C LEU A 220 12.07 20.12 3.33
N SER A 221 12.01 20.59 2.09
CA SER A 221 11.65 22.00 1.86
C SER A 221 10.18 22.24 2.20
N PHE A 222 9.87 23.43 2.69
CA PHE A 222 8.48 23.84 2.97
C PHE A 222 7.59 23.75 1.72
N GLU A 223 8.12 24.04 0.55
CA GLU A 223 7.42 23.92 -0.74
C GLU A 223 7.06 22.46 -1.05
N THR A 224 7.96 21.51 -0.80
CA THR A 224 7.70 20.08 -0.98
C THR A 224 6.59 19.59 -0.06
N MET A 225 6.62 19.99 1.21
CA MET A 225 5.57 19.66 2.18
C MET A 225 4.21 20.22 1.74
N LYS A 226 4.19 21.46 1.24
CA LYS A 226 2.97 22.08 0.73
C LYS A 226 2.40 21.33 -0.48
N ILE A 227 3.25 20.90 -1.42
CA ILE A 227 2.83 20.10 -2.58
C ILE A 227 2.22 18.78 -2.12
N ILE A 228 2.87 18.08 -1.20
CA ILE A 228 2.39 16.79 -0.67
C ILE A 228 1.03 16.96 0.03
N LEU A 229 0.90 17.92 0.95
CA LEU A 229 -0.35 18.16 1.68
C LEU A 229 -1.49 18.59 0.74
N LYS A 230 -1.21 19.51 -0.19
CA LYS A 230 -2.18 19.95 -1.19
C LYS A 230 -2.67 18.76 -2.04
N SER A 231 -1.75 17.93 -2.53
CA SER A 231 -2.09 16.77 -3.36
C SER A 231 -2.89 15.74 -2.57
N ALA A 232 -2.49 15.46 -1.33
CA ALA A 232 -3.18 14.53 -0.45
C ALA A 232 -4.63 14.94 -0.19
N PHE A 233 -4.89 16.24 -0.06
CA PHE A 233 -6.24 16.76 0.14
C PHE A 233 -7.06 16.79 -1.15
N LEU A 234 -6.50 17.33 -2.25
CA LEU A 234 -7.21 17.48 -3.52
C LEU A 234 -7.58 16.14 -4.16
N GLN A 235 -6.72 15.13 -4.03
CA GLN A 235 -6.93 13.82 -4.65
C GLN A 235 -7.72 12.84 -3.76
N LEU A 236 -8.10 13.23 -2.54
CA LEU A 236 -8.75 12.33 -1.58
C LEU A 236 -10.00 11.67 -2.16
N TYR A 237 -10.88 12.45 -2.77
CA TYR A 237 -12.12 11.94 -3.36
C TYR A 237 -11.85 10.99 -4.53
N ASP A 238 -10.99 11.37 -5.46
CA ASP A 238 -10.66 10.56 -6.64
C ASP A 238 -10.03 9.22 -6.24
N GLN A 239 -9.16 9.23 -5.22
CA GLN A 239 -8.53 7.99 -4.73
C GLN A 239 -9.56 7.09 -4.05
N TYR A 240 -10.52 7.67 -3.33
CA TYR A 240 -11.57 6.91 -2.67
C TYR A 240 -12.57 6.33 -3.68
N GLU A 241 -13.02 7.10 -4.67
CA GLU A 241 -13.88 6.64 -5.76
C GLU A 241 -13.30 5.44 -6.50
N ARG A 242 -11.99 5.48 -6.79
CA ARG A 242 -11.27 4.39 -7.50
C ARG A 242 -11.25 3.05 -6.76
N LEU A 243 -11.54 3.01 -5.46
CA LEU A 243 -11.65 1.76 -4.69
C LEU A 243 -12.89 0.93 -5.09
N PHE A 244 -13.91 1.61 -5.61
CA PHE A 244 -15.18 1.01 -6.02
C PHE A 244 -15.26 0.71 -7.52
N THR A 245 -14.16 0.90 -8.25
CA THR A 245 -14.01 0.50 -9.65
C THR A 245 -13.25 -0.83 -9.74
N PHE A 246 -13.51 -1.59 -10.82
CA PHE A 246 -12.79 -2.84 -11.07
C PHE A 246 -11.50 -2.55 -11.86
N GLY A 247 -10.50 -2.08 -11.16
CA GLY A 247 -9.19 -1.71 -11.71
C GLY A 247 -9.25 -0.61 -12.76
N TRP A 248 -8.59 -0.84 -13.88
CA TRP A 248 -8.58 0.06 -15.05
C TRP A 248 -9.79 -0.16 -15.98
N LEU A 249 -10.58 -1.17 -15.71
CA LEU A 249 -11.74 -1.59 -16.50
C LEU A 249 -12.95 -0.77 -16.04
N THR A 250 -13.01 0.50 -16.39
CA THR A 250 -13.99 1.49 -15.91
C THR A 250 -15.31 1.46 -16.65
N TYR A 251 -15.94 0.29 -16.78
CA TYR A 251 -17.28 0.19 -17.41
C TYR A 251 -18.45 0.36 -16.43
N GLN A 252 -18.13 0.58 -15.16
CA GLN A 252 -19.16 0.82 -14.16
C GLN A 252 -19.74 2.23 -14.31
N SER A 253 -21.07 2.35 -14.23
CA SER A 253 -21.71 3.67 -14.24
C SER A 253 -21.32 4.47 -12.99
N LYS A 254 -21.15 5.79 -13.12
CA LYS A 254 -20.86 6.68 -11.97
C LYS A 254 -21.89 6.55 -10.86
N LEU A 255 -23.16 6.30 -11.22
CA LEU A 255 -24.23 6.10 -10.26
C LEU A 255 -23.97 4.87 -9.37
N LEU A 256 -23.63 3.73 -9.95
CA LEU A 256 -23.34 2.50 -9.22
C LEU A 256 -22.10 2.65 -8.33
N THR A 257 -21.05 3.31 -8.83
CA THR A 257 -19.86 3.64 -8.04
C THR A 257 -20.20 4.51 -6.82
N ASN A 258 -21.02 5.55 -7.00
CA ASN A 258 -21.44 6.42 -5.91
C ASN A 258 -22.33 5.70 -4.89
N ILE A 259 -23.25 4.85 -5.32
CA ILE A 259 -24.08 4.03 -4.42
C ILE A 259 -23.20 3.08 -3.61
N SER A 260 -22.25 2.39 -4.24
CA SER A 260 -21.30 1.52 -3.55
C SER A 260 -20.48 2.30 -2.52
N LEU A 261 -19.96 3.46 -2.92
CA LEU A 261 -19.18 4.36 -2.06
C LEU A 261 -19.98 4.76 -0.82
N VAL A 262 -21.22 5.21 -0.99
CA VAL A 262 -22.10 5.60 0.12
C VAL A 262 -22.40 4.41 1.02
N TYR A 263 -22.73 3.25 0.44
CA TYR A 263 -23.03 2.02 1.16
C TYR A 263 -21.86 1.58 2.07
N TYR A 264 -20.66 1.43 1.50
CA TYR A 264 -19.48 1.00 2.26
C TYR A 264 -19.07 2.03 3.33
N SER A 265 -19.23 3.33 3.01
CA SER A 265 -18.95 4.41 3.97
C SER A 265 -19.89 4.36 5.17
N ILE A 266 -21.19 4.23 4.92
CA ILE A 266 -22.21 4.15 5.98
C ILE A 266 -21.93 2.96 6.87
N ILE A 267 -21.71 1.77 6.31
CA ILE A 267 -21.44 0.57 7.12
C ILE A 267 -20.14 0.72 7.91
N GLY A 268 -19.06 1.18 7.28
CA GLY A 268 -17.78 1.40 7.95
C GLY A 268 -17.86 2.37 9.12
N LEU A 269 -18.77 3.37 9.05
CA LEU A 269 -18.95 4.39 10.09
C LEU A 269 -19.94 3.97 11.19
N ILE A 270 -21.03 3.29 10.81
CA ILE A 270 -22.16 3.02 11.72
C ILE A 270 -22.06 1.63 12.33
N TYR A 271 -21.31 0.68 11.74
CA TYR A 271 -21.21 -0.67 12.26
C TYR A 271 -20.81 -0.66 13.74
N PRO A 272 -21.68 -1.15 14.64
CA PRO A 272 -21.47 -1.01 16.07
C PRO A 272 -20.45 -2.04 16.56
N GLU A 273 -19.54 -1.59 17.38
CA GLU A 273 -18.62 -2.45 18.10
C GLU A 273 -18.43 -1.95 19.53
N ASN A 274 -18.64 -2.83 20.48
CA ASN A 274 -18.44 -2.53 21.89
C ASN A 274 -16.96 -2.71 22.26
N ILE A 275 -16.13 -1.71 21.93
CA ILE A 275 -14.73 -1.63 22.34
C ILE A 275 -14.52 -0.39 23.17
N ASN A 276 -13.94 -0.56 24.35
CA ASN A 276 -13.58 0.57 25.20
C ASN A 276 -12.34 1.27 24.64
N ARG A 277 -12.51 2.46 24.07
CA ARG A 277 -11.47 3.28 23.45
C ARG A 277 -11.51 4.70 23.98
N SER A 278 -10.39 5.16 24.53
CA SER A 278 -10.28 6.56 24.94
C SER A 278 -10.23 7.50 23.73
N LYS A 279 -10.60 8.77 23.92
CA LYS A 279 -10.43 9.81 22.89
C LYS A 279 -8.97 9.94 22.46
N LYS A 280 -8.03 9.79 23.40
CA LYS A 280 -6.57 9.83 23.14
C LYS A 280 -6.14 8.69 22.22
N THR A 281 -6.65 7.47 22.46
CA THR A 281 -6.37 6.29 21.61
C THR A 281 -6.85 6.52 20.17
N ARG A 282 -8.07 7.05 20.00
CA ARG A 282 -8.62 7.36 18.67
C ARG A 282 -7.78 8.42 17.94
N LEU A 283 -7.40 9.49 18.66
CA LEU A 283 -6.56 10.56 18.10
C LEU A 283 -5.19 10.05 17.69
N PHE A 284 -4.58 9.20 18.52
CA PHE A 284 -3.26 8.63 18.18
C PHE A 284 -3.34 7.66 17.00
N CYS A 285 -4.41 6.87 16.91
CA CYS A 285 -4.67 6.03 15.73
C CYS A 285 -4.84 6.87 14.46
N LEU A 286 -5.58 8.00 14.55
CA LEU A 286 -5.71 8.96 13.45
C LEU A 286 -4.36 9.55 13.05
N LEU A 287 -3.48 9.85 14.02
CA LEU A 287 -2.12 10.32 13.75
C LEU A 287 -1.31 9.28 12.97
N ILE A 288 -1.33 8.00 13.38
CA ILE A 288 -0.65 6.91 12.66
C ILE A 288 -1.21 6.77 11.24
N PHE A 289 -2.54 6.77 11.10
CA PHE A 289 -3.20 6.76 9.79
C PHE A 289 -2.70 7.89 8.90
N SER A 290 -2.68 9.12 9.42
CA SER A 290 -2.24 10.31 8.69
C SER A 290 -0.75 10.24 8.31
N ILE A 291 0.12 9.74 9.19
CA ILE A 291 1.54 9.53 8.90
C ILE A 291 1.70 8.55 7.74
N ILE A 292 1.03 7.40 7.75
CA ILE A 292 1.13 6.42 6.67
C ILE A 292 0.55 7.01 5.37
N TYR A 293 -0.60 7.66 5.45
CA TYR A 293 -1.25 8.29 4.30
C TYR A 293 -0.33 9.30 3.62
N LEU A 294 0.21 10.25 4.37
CA LEU A 294 1.12 11.27 3.85
C LEU A 294 2.47 10.71 3.41
N SER A 295 2.98 9.68 4.09
CA SER A 295 4.26 9.05 3.69
C SER A 295 4.14 8.29 2.35
N ILE A 296 2.97 7.79 1.97
CA ILE A 296 2.72 7.23 0.64
C ILE A 296 2.84 8.34 -0.43
N TYR A 297 2.24 9.52 -0.20
CA TYR A 297 2.39 10.66 -1.10
C TYR A 297 3.85 11.12 -1.17
N ALA A 298 4.52 11.19 -0.03
CA ALA A 298 5.94 11.58 0.05
C ALA A 298 6.84 10.61 -0.73
N ALA A 299 6.62 9.30 -0.58
CA ALA A 299 7.37 8.28 -1.31
C ALA A 299 7.15 8.37 -2.82
N LEU A 300 5.92 8.64 -3.28
CA LEU A 300 5.61 8.82 -4.71
C LEU A 300 6.13 10.16 -5.25
N TYR A 301 6.15 11.22 -4.45
CA TYR A 301 6.77 12.47 -4.84
C TYR A 301 8.25 12.28 -5.15
N VAL A 302 8.99 11.64 -4.23
CA VAL A 302 10.44 11.42 -4.38
C VAL A 302 10.76 10.34 -5.41
N GLY A 303 9.99 9.24 -5.44
CA GLY A 303 10.30 8.07 -6.25
C GLY A 303 9.74 8.10 -7.67
N PHE A 304 8.80 9.00 -7.95
CA PHE A 304 8.09 9.03 -9.23
C PHE A 304 7.87 10.44 -9.77
N THR A 305 7.23 11.32 -8.99
CA THR A 305 6.78 12.64 -9.49
C THR A 305 7.94 13.52 -9.95
N ILE A 306 9.00 13.64 -9.15
CA ILE A 306 10.17 14.48 -9.47
C ILE A 306 10.87 14.00 -10.76
N TYR A 307 10.86 12.70 -11.03
CA TYR A 307 11.49 12.15 -12.24
C TYR A 307 10.67 12.43 -13.50
N LEU A 308 9.34 12.51 -13.40
CA LEU A 308 8.47 12.84 -14.52
C LEU A 308 8.43 14.34 -14.80
N ASP A 309 8.32 15.13 -13.75
CA ASP A 309 8.27 16.60 -13.83
C ASP A 309 8.91 17.21 -12.56
N PRO A 310 10.13 17.75 -12.69
CA PRO A 310 10.81 18.43 -11.58
C PRO A 310 10.06 19.66 -11.04
N ASN A 311 9.17 20.27 -11.86
CA ASN A 311 8.38 21.43 -11.51
C ASN A 311 6.94 21.09 -11.11
N ALA A 312 6.64 19.81 -10.94
CA ALA A 312 5.30 19.35 -10.57
C ALA A 312 4.77 20.09 -9.34
N THR A 313 3.53 20.55 -9.44
CA THR A 313 2.79 21.20 -8.35
C THR A 313 1.82 20.24 -7.64
N VAL A 314 1.71 19.02 -8.15
CA VAL A 314 0.85 17.95 -7.64
C VAL A 314 1.58 16.61 -7.72
N VAL A 315 1.37 15.75 -6.73
CA VAL A 315 1.97 14.41 -6.71
C VAL A 315 1.26 13.51 -7.72
N SER A 316 2.04 12.91 -8.62
CA SER A 316 1.56 11.98 -9.65
C SER A 316 1.69 10.52 -9.21
N GLY A 317 0.93 9.62 -9.85
CA GLY A 317 1.04 8.17 -9.66
C GLY A 317 0.38 7.63 -8.39
N VAL A 318 -0.30 8.47 -7.61
CA VAL A 318 -1.06 8.01 -6.44
C VAL A 318 -2.29 7.24 -6.90
N GLN A 319 -2.57 6.13 -6.24
CA GLN A 319 -3.71 5.26 -6.56
C GLN A 319 -4.41 4.81 -5.28
N GLY A 320 -5.75 4.82 -5.28
CA GLY A 320 -6.58 4.47 -4.13
C GLY A 320 -6.24 3.12 -3.50
N ARG A 321 -5.86 2.13 -4.32
CA ARG A 321 -5.44 0.79 -3.86
C ARG A 321 -4.29 0.81 -2.84
N TYR A 322 -3.49 1.87 -2.81
CA TYR A 322 -2.40 2.00 -1.84
C TYR A 322 -2.88 2.29 -0.41
N PHE A 323 -4.16 2.60 -0.24
CA PHE A 323 -4.74 2.95 1.06
C PHE A 323 -5.70 1.88 1.60
N ILE A 324 -5.93 0.79 0.84
CA ILE A 324 -6.88 -0.28 1.21
C ILE A 324 -6.66 -0.78 2.65
N PRO A 325 -5.45 -1.16 3.09
CA PRO A 325 -5.27 -1.61 4.47
C PRO A 325 -5.66 -0.55 5.49
N LEU A 326 -5.37 0.73 5.23
CA LEU A 326 -5.68 1.81 6.17
C LEU A 326 -7.18 1.99 6.40
N LEU A 327 -8.03 1.65 5.42
CA LEU A 327 -9.48 1.73 5.58
C LEU A 327 -9.98 0.84 6.71
N ALA A 328 -9.31 -0.28 6.98
CA ALA A 328 -9.67 -1.17 8.09
C ALA A 328 -9.45 -0.53 9.47
N LEU A 329 -8.66 0.55 9.60
CA LEU A 329 -8.51 1.32 10.84
C LEU A 329 -9.64 2.33 11.06
N ILE A 330 -10.37 2.73 10.01
CA ILE A 330 -11.41 3.76 10.10
C ILE A 330 -12.49 3.40 11.14
N PRO A 331 -13.06 2.18 11.15
CA PRO A 331 -14.05 1.81 12.18
C PRO A 331 -13.51 1.90 13.62
N PHE A 332 -12.23 1.56 13.80
CA PHE A 332 -11.59 1.70 15.11
C PHE A 332 -11.51 3.17 15.57
N MET A 333 -11.32 4.11 14.67
CA MET A 333 -11.24 5.54 14.98
C MET A 333 -12.60 6.17 15.24
N ILE A 334 -13.61 5.81 14.43
CA ILE A 334 -14.85 6.60 14.32
C ILE A 334 -16.08 5.87 14.88
N SER A 335 -16.14 4.52 14.81
CA SER A 335 -17.37 3.80 15.15
C SER A 335 -17.91 4.16 16.56
N LEU A 336 -19.22 4.21 16.66
CA LEU A 336 -19.90 4.50 17.91
C LEU A 336 -19.88 3.27 18.80
N ASN A 337 -19.52 3.45 20.09
CA ASN A 337 -19.65 2.39 21.08
C ASN A 337 -21.16 2.19 21.38
N LYS A 338 -21.75 1.14 20.82
CA LYS A 338 -23.14 0.76 21.08
C LYS A 338 -23.21 -0.73 21.35
N ASP A 339 -23.96 -1.10 22.38
CA ASP A 339 -24.19 -2.50 22.76
C ASP A 339 -25.17 -3.23 21.80
N LYS A 340 -25.72 -2.52 20.81
CA LYS A 340 -26.63 -3.11 19.83
C LYS A 340 -25.88 -3.94 18.82
N SER A 341 -26.09 -5.24 18.86
CA SER A 341 -25.63 -6.19 17.83
C SER A 341 -26.49 -6.03 16.57
N PHE A 342 -25.85 -5.80 15.44
CA PHE A 342 -26.49 -5.92 14.11
C PHE A 342 -26.34 -7.34 13.55
N LYS A 343 -26.22 -8.37 14.42
CA LYS A 343 -26.01 -9.76 13.95
C LYS A 343 -27.02 -10.19 12.89
N ASP A 344 -28.27 -9.74 13.03
CA ASP A 344 -29.33 -10.05 12.07
C ASP A 344 -29.16 -9.31 10.73
N MET A 345 -28.37 -8.24 10.70
CA MET A 345 -28.08 -7.47 9.49
C MET A 345 -26.81 -7.94 8.76
N ASP A 346 -25.96 -8.74 9.39
CA ASP A 346 -24.68 -9.17 8.81
C ASP A 346 -24.89 -9.88 7.47
N LEU A 347 -25.91 -10.75 7.39
CA LEU A 347 -26.27 -11.45 6.17
C LEU A 347 -26.64 -10.47 5.04
N TRP A 348 -27.47 -9.46 5.34
CA TRP A 348 -27.86 -8.44 4.38
C TRP A 348 -26.68 -7.60 3.92
N ILE A 349 -25.80 -7.22 4.87
CA ILE A 349 -24.58 -6.49 4.57
C ILE A 349 -23.70 -7.27 3.58
N PHE A 350 -23.47 -8.55 3.83
CA PHE A 350 -22.69 -9.39 2.93
C PHE A 350 -23.38 -9.60 1.58
N THR A 351 -24.70 -9.82 1.56
CA THR A 351 -25.46 -10.01 0.31
C THR A 351 -25.38 -8.77 -0.59
N PHE A 352 -25.59 -7.58 -0.04
CA PHE A 352 -25.46 -6.35 -0.82
C PHE A 352 -24.02 -6.11 -1.28
N SER A 353 -23.02 -6.43 -0.45
CA SER A 353 -21.61 -6.30 -0.84
C SER A 353 -21.25 -7.26 -1.98
N LEU A 354 -21.81 -8.47 -2.01
CA LEU A 354 -21.64 -9.41 -3.11
C LEU A 354 -22.29 -8.90 -4.39
N ILE A 355 -23.48 -8.28 -4.32
CA ILE A 355 -24.14 -7.65 -5.46
C ILE A 355 -23.26 -6.52 -6.03
N PHE A 356 -22.76 -5.62 -5.17
CA PHE A 356 -21.87 -4.52 -5.57
C PHE A 356 -20.53 -5.00 -6.14
N LEU A 357 -20.11 -6.21 -5.84
CA LEU A 357 -18.93 -6.83 -6.45
C LEU A 357 -19.27 -7.55 -7.74
N ALA A 358 -20.39 -8.30 -7.79
CA ALA A 358 -20.78 -9.12 -8.94
C ALA A 358 -21.16 -8.25 -10.14
N VAL A 359 -21.87 -7.14 -9.93
CA VAL A 359 -22.31 -6.26 -11.03
C VAL A 359 -21.13 -5.68 -11.83
N PRO A 360 -20.09 -5.10 -11.23
CA PRO A 360 -18.91 -4.64 -11.99
C PRO A 360 -18.20 -5.77 -12.74
N ILE A 361 -18.12 -6.96 -12.15
CA ILE A 361 -17.51 -8.13 -12.81
C ILE A 361 -18.33 -8.52 -14.05
N MET A 362 -19.66 -8.63 -13.92
CA MET A 362 -20.54 -8.96 -15.05
C MET A 362 -20.45 -7.90 -16.15
N LEU A 363 -20.54 -6.62 -15.80
CA LEU A 363 -20.41 -5.52 -16.76
C LEU A 363 -19.05 -5.57 -17.48
N THR A 364 -17.98 -5.92 -16.79
CA THR A 364 -16.66 -6.07 -17.38
C THR A 364 -16.66 -7.22 -18.38
N ILE A 365 -17.21 -8.39 -18.02
CA ILE A 365 -17.31 -9.54 -18.94
C ILE A 365 -18.10 -9.16 -20.18
N PHE A 366 -19.28 -8.59 -20.05
CA PHE A 366 -20.14 -8.21 -21.20
C PHE A 366 -19.51 -7.15 -22.11
N ASN A 367 -18.62 -6.32 -21.62
CA ASN A 367 -17.97 -5.29 -22.45
C ASN A 367 -16.68 -5.75 -23.14
N TYR A 368 -16.07 -6.85 -22.67
CA TYR A 368 -14.79 -7.34 -23.22
C TYR A 368 -14.93 -8.69 -23.96
N TYR A 369 -15.97 -9.45 -23.69
CA TYR A 369 -16.21 -10.77 -24.25
C TYR A 369 -17.62 -10.90 -24.84
#